data_340012c194ff21af259d64befbac47db
#
_entry.id   340012c194ff21af259d64befbac47db
#
_cell.length_a   1.000
_cell.length_b   1.000
_cell.length_c   1.000
_cell.angle_alpha   90.00
_cell.angle_beta   90.00
_cell.angle_gamma   90.00
#
_symmetry.space_group_name_H-M   'P 1'
#
loop_
_entity.id
_entity.type
_entity.pdbx_description
1 polymer ?
#
loop_
_entity_poly.entity_id
_entity_poly.type
_entity_poly.pdbx_seq_one_letter_code
_entity_poly.pdbx_strand_id
1 'polypeptide(L)'
;MSSERIWIGNDHGGYELKLAIVEYLTGKGFPVHNVGADSTGIVRYPYYAAQVCEAILRGDAARGILVCSTGIGMSIIANKYEGIRASLCTSTYMGRITRAHNNSNILCLGGKITGVFEAVDILDAWLNTAYEGGRHDISLGLIRQAEAALSKSAVWNPSDPNRTPDVAKP
;
A
#
# COMPACT_ATOMS: atom_id res chain seq x y z
N MET A 1 -0.37 14.85 17.53
CA MET A 1 0.11 13.52 17.12
C MET A 1 -1.05 12.86 16.39
N SER A 2 -0.84 12.37 15.17
CA SER A 2 -1.90 11.72 14.41
C SER A 2 -2.24 10.39 15.08
N SER A 3 -3.49 10.21 15.51
CA SER A 3 -4.01 8.92 15.99
C SER A 3 -4.28 7.93 14.83
N GLU A 4 -3.87 8.31 13.63
CA GLU A 4 -4.13 7.56 12.41
C GLU A 4 -3.28 6.29 12.37
N ARG A 5 -3.95 5.13 12.41
CA ARG A 5 -3.28 3.83 12.29
C ARG A 5 -2.86 3.58 10.85
N ILE A 6 -1.60 3.18 10.67
CA ILE A 6 -1.05 2.78 9.38
C ILE A 6 -0.94 1.26 9.33
N TRP A 7 -1.47 0.66 8.28
CA TRP A 7 -1.28 -0.77 8.01
C TRP A 7 -0.15 -0.96 7.00
N ILE A 8 0.73 -1.92 7.26
CA ILE A 8 1.84 -2.26 6.37
C ILE A 8 1.85 -3.75 6.05
N GLY A 9 1.96 -4.06 4.75
CA GLY A 9 2.10 -5.41 4.22
C GLY A 9 3.30 -5.53 3.30
N ASN A 10 3.95 -6.69 3.28
CA ASN A 10 5.05 -6.97 2.37
C ASN A 10 5.09 -8.46 2.02
N ASP A 11 5.74 -8.77 0.88
CA ASP A 11 6.22 -10.11 0.58
C ASP A 11 7.69 -10.26 0.99
N HIS A 12 8.29 -11.41 0.68
CA HIS A 12 9.69 -11.72 0.97
C HIS A 12 10.69 -10.69 0.38
N GLY A 13 10.36 -10.09 -0.77
CA GLY A 13 11.23 -9.11 -1.43
C GLY A 13 11.16 -7.71 -0.81
N GLY A 14 10.14 -7.45 -0.01
CA GLY A 14 9.97 -6.20 0.73
C GLY A 14 10.36 -6.27 2.20
N TYR A 15 10.80 -7.43 2.70
CA TYR A 15 10.98 -7.69 4.12
C TYR A 15 11.93 -6.69 4.82
N GLU A 16 13.15 -6.52 4.30
CA GLU A 16 14.16 -5.64 4.90
C GLU A 16 13.68 -4.18 4.92
N LEU A 17 13.16 -3.69 3.81
CA LEU A 17 12.67 -2.32 3.73
C LEU A 17 11.47 -2.10 4.67
N LYS A 18 10.58 -3.08 4.78
CA LYS A 18 9.45 -3.01 5.72
C LYS A 18 9.91 -2.83 7.15
N LEU A 19 10.96 -3.55 7.59
CA LEU A 19 11.49 -3.40 8.96
C LEU A 19 11.94 -1.96 9.23
N ALA A 20 12.70 -1.37 8.32
CA ALA A 20 13.15 0.02 8.44
C ALA A 20 11.98 1.03 8.46
N ILE A 21 10.95 0.81 7.64
CA ILE A 21 9.75 1.64 7.62
C ILE A 21 8.97 1.54 8.93
N VAL A 22 8.79 0.33 9.46
CA VAL A 22 8.09 0.12 10.74
C VAL A 22 8.84 0.80 11.89
N GLU A 23 10.16 0.66 11.95
CA GLU A 23 11.00 1.33 12.94
C GLU A 23 10.85 2.85 12.85
N TYR A 24 10.95 3.40 11.65
CA TYR A 24 10.81 4.83 11.41
C TYR A 24 9.44 5.37 11.85
N LEU A 25 8.34 4.73 11.42
CA LEU A 25 6.98 5.14 11.78
C LEU A 25 6.73 5.06 13.28
N THR A 26 7.19 3.98 13.91
CA THR A 26 7.07 3.80 15.37
C THR A 26 7.85 4.88 16.12
N GLY A 27 9.06 5.20 15.66
CA GLY A 27 9.85 6.31 16.21
C GLY A 27 9.19 7.69 16.06
N LYS A 28 8.35 7.88 15.04
CA LYS A 28 7.53 9.08 14.84
C LYS A 28 6.21 9.06 15.62
N GLY A 29 5.90 7.98 16.33
CA GLY A 29 4.69 7.84 17.14
C GLY A 29 3.44 7.43 16.36
N PHE A 30 3.57 6.90 15.15
CA PHE A 30 2.45 6.31 14.43
C PHE A 30 2.14 4.92 14.97
N PRO A 31 0.86 4.59 15.25
CA PRO A 31 0.45 3.21 15.51
C PRO A 31 0.49 2.40 14.21
N VAL A 32 1.40 1.43 14.14
CA VAL A 32 1.60 0.58 12.95
C VAL A 32 1.01 -0.80 13.19
N HIS A 33 0.20 -1.28 12.24
CA HIS A 33 -0.27 -2.66 12.19
C HIS A 33 0.43 -3.40 11.04
N ASN A 34 1.33 -4.32 11.39
CA ASN A 34 2.12 -5.07 10.44
C ASN A 34 1.46 -6.42 10.14
N VAL A 35 1.03 -6.60 8.89
CA VAL A 35 0.44 -7.85 8.36
C VAL A 35 1.34 -8.52 7.32
N GLY A 36 2.58 -8.03 7.16
CA GLY A 36 3.51 -8.52 6.15
C GLY A 36 4.20 -9.83 6.54
N ALA A 37 4.96 -10.38 5.60
CA ALA A 37 5.78 -11.55 5.83
C ALA A 37 6.83 -11.30 6.92
N ASP A 38 7.12 -12.35 7.71
CA ASP A 38 8.06 -12.30 8.84
C ASP A 38 9.46 -12.78 8.49
N SER A 39 9.70 -13.08 7.22
CA SER A 39 10.99 -13.58 6.74
C SER A 39 11.19 -13.31 5.25
N THR A 40 12.37 -13.66 4.75
CA THR A 40 12.73 -13.64 3.33
C THR A 40 12.29 -14.90 2.57
N GLY A 41 11.58 -15.83 3.22
CA GLY A 41 10.98 -17.00 2.59
C GLY A 41 9.93 -16.59 1.54
N ILE A 42 9.88 -17.31 0.41
CA ILE A 42 9.01 -16.94 -0.71
C ILE A 42 7.53 -17.08 -0.33
N VAL A 43 6.82 -15.94 -0.40
CA VAL A 43 5.37 -15.83 -0.18
C VAL A 43 4.72 -15.09 -1.34
N ARG A 44 3.39 -15.15 -1.41
CA ARG A 44 2.59 -14.54 -2.47
C ARG A 44 2.08 -13.16 -2.05
N TYR A 45 2.64 -12.09 -2.65
CA TYR A 45 2.32 -10.70 -2.34
C TYR A 45 0.81 -10.33 -2.37
N PRO A 46 -0.05 -10.93 -3.24
CA PRO A 46 -1.46 -10.52 -3.28
C PRO A 46 -2.21 -10.73 -1.97
N TYR A 47 -1.88 -11.75 -1.18
CA TYR A 47 -2.54 -12.02 0.10
C TYR A 47 -2.24 -10.95 1.15
N TYR A 48 -1.04 -10.41 1.15
CA TYR A 48 -0.63 -9.32 2.04
C TYR A 48 -1.23 -7.99 1.63
N ALA A 49 -1.27 -7.73 0.31
CA ALA A 49 -1.93 -6.54 -0.23
C ALA A 49 -3.42 -6.53 0.10
N ALA A 50 -4.10 -7.68 -0.02
CA ALA A 50 -5.51 -7.82 0.31
C ALA A 50 -5.82 -7.38 1.75
N GLN A 51 -5.05 -7.85 2.72
CA GLN A 51 -5.26 -7.51 4.13
C GLN A 51 -5.20 -6.00 4.38
N VAL A 52 -4.24 -5.31 3.76
CA VAL A 52 -4.12 -3.85 3.88
C VAL A 52 -5.27 -3.14 3.17
N CYS A 53 -5.64 -3.57 1.96
CA CYS A 53 -6.76 -3.00 1.22
C CYS A 53 -8.08 -3.14 1.99
N GLU A 54 -8.37 -4.32 2.49
CA GLU A 54 -9.58 -4.60 3.27
C GLU A 54 -9.64 -3.81 4.57
N ALA A 55 -8.51 -3.63 5.25
CA ALA A 55 -8.44 -2.80 6.45
C ALA A 55 -8.82 -1.34 6.16
N ILE A 56 -8.34 -0.78 5.04
CA ILE A 56 -8.72 0.57 4.62
C ILE A 56 -10.21 0.64 4.28
N LEU A 57 -10.72 -0.34 3.53
CA LEU A 57 -12.13 -0.37 3.12
C LEU A 57 -13.10 -0.54 4.30
N ARG A 58 -12.69 -1.25 5.36
CA ARG A 58 -13.46 -1.35 6.61
C ARG A 58 -13.34 -0.11 7.51
N GLY A 59 -12.40 0.81 7.20
CA GLY A 59 -12.13 1.98 8.05
C GLY A 59 -11.22 1.69 9.25
N ASP A 60 -10.56 0.52 9.30
CA ASP A 60 -9.59 0.18 10.35
C ASP A 60 -8.29 0.99 10.23
N ALA A 61 -8.01 1.46 9.03
CA ALA A 61 -6.89 2.36 8.71
C ALA A 61 -7.31 3.37 7.64
N ALA A 62 -6.79 4.58 7.72
CA ALA A 62 -6.98 5.57 6.65
C ALA A 62 -5.91 5.44 5.56
N ARG A 63 -4.74 4.90 5.90
CA ARG A 63 -3.60 4.77 4.98
C ARG A 63 -2.88 3.43 5.16
N GLY A 64 -2.35 2.90 4.03
CA GLY A 64 -1.58 1.67 3.98
C GLY A 64 -0.25 1.81 3.25
N ILE A 65 0.67 0.89 3.55
CA ILE A 65 1.96 0.79 2.88
C ILE A 65 2.13 -0.66 2.41
N LEU A 66 2.56 -0.83 1.16
CA LEU A 66 2.79 -2.13 0.57
C LEU A 66 4.20 -2.21 -0.03
N VAL A 67 4.94 -3.25 0.33
CA VAL A 67 6.33 -3.42 -0.10
C VAL A 67 6.54 -4.80 -0.72
N CYS A 68 7.05 -4.86 -1.94
CA CYS A 68 7.57 -6.09 -2.54
C CYS A 68 8.93 -5.81 -3.18
N SER A 69 9.45 -6.69 -4.01
CA SER A 69 10.76 -6.45 -4.66
C SER A 69 10.81 -5.13 -5.43
N THR A 70 9.73 -4.75 -6.14
CA THR A 70 9.67 -3.55 -7.00
C THR A 70 8.51 -2.62 -6.68
N GLY A 71 7.57 -3.04 -5.84
CA GLY A 71 6.32 -2.33 -5.58
C GLY A 71 5.27 -2.49 -6.69
N ILE A 72 5.67 -2.95 -7.89
CA ILE A 72 4.78 -3.06 -9.07
C ILE A 72 3.63 -4.02 -8.78
N GLY A 73 3.94 -5.26 -8.38
CA GLY A 73 2.91 -6.28 -8.12
C GLY A 73 1.92 -5.84 -7.03
N MET A 74 2.43 -5.21 -5.97
CA MET A 74 1.60 -4.66 -4.89
C MET A 74 0.65 -3.58 -5.41
N SER A 75 1.13 -2.64 -6.24
CA SER A 75 0.28 -1.60 -6.80
C SER A 75 -0.79 -2.15 -7.76
N ILE A 76 -0.44 -3.17 -8.55
CA ILE A 76 -1.39 -3.81 -9.47
C ILE A 76 -2.55 -4.44 -8.73
N ILE A 77 -2.26 -5.28 -7.72
CA ILE A 77 -3.31 -5.98 -6.97
C ILE A 77 -4.14 -5.02 -6.11
N ALA A 78 -3.50 -4.06 -5.45
CA ALA A 78 -4.19 -3.12 -4.60
C ALA A 78 -5.23 -2.29 -5.38
N ASN A 79 -4.89 -1.84 -6.60
CA ASN A 79 -5.80 -1.11 -7.47
C ASN A 79 -6.91 -1.97 -8.12
N LYS A 80 -7.04 -3.25 -7.76
CA LYS A 80 -8.23 -4.07 -8.09
C LYS A 80 -9.36 -3.92 -7.08
N TYR A 81 -9.09 -3.32 -5.94
CA TYR A 81 -10.08 -3.04 -4.91
C TYR A 81 -10.72 -1.67 -5.15
N GLU A 82 -12.04 -1.64 -5.31
CA GLU A 82 -12.80 -0.40 -5.47
C GLU A 82 -12.54 0.54 -4.27
N GLY A 83 -12.25 1.81 -4.55
CA GLY A 83 -11.92 2.81 -3.53
C GLY A 83 -10.46 2.83 -3.09
N ILE A 84 -9.62 1.89 -3.55
CA ILE A 84 -8.18 1.91 -3.32
C ILE A 84 -7.49 2.70 -4.43
N ARG A 85 -6.61 3.59 -4.02
CA ARG A 85 -5.72 4.37 -4.89
C ARG A 85 -4.29 4.14 -4.44
N ALA A 86 -3.72 3.02 -4.92
CA ALA A 86 -2.37 2.60 -4.60
C ALA A 86 -1.37 3.19 -5.59
N SER A 87 -0.38 3.90 -5.09
CA SER A 87 0.62 4.58 -5.91
C SER A 87 2.00 3.98 -5.70
N LEU A 88 2.59 3.46 -6.77
CA LEU A 88 4.00 3.11 -6.79
C LEU A 88 4.82 4.41 -6.89
N CYS A 89 5.63 4.68 -5.88
CA CYS A 89 6.49 5.85 -5.83
C CYS A 89 7.96 5.46 -5.77
N THR A 90 8.75 6.11 -6.61
CA THR A 90 10.21 5.92 -6.71
C THR A 90 10.97 7.24 -6.46
N SER A 91 10.26 8.28 -6.08
CA SER A 91 10.87 9.57 -5.69
C SER A 91 9.97 10.32 -4.71
N THR A 92 10.59 11.20 -3.92
CA THR A 92 9.91 12.10 -2.99
C THR A 92 8.85 12.96 -3.71
N TYR A 93 9.13 13.41 -4.94
CA TYR A 93 8.17 14.15 -5.75
C TYR A 93 6.90 13.33 -6.01
N MET A 94 7.03 12.06 -6.41
CA MET A 94 5.88 11.17 -6.63
C MET A 94 5.08 10.96 -5.35
N GLY A 95 5.75 10.76 -4.21
CA GLY A 95 5.10 10.63 -2.90
C GLY A 95 4.24 11.84 -2.56
N ARG A 96 4.75 13.04 -2.78
CA ARG A 96 4.02 14.29 -2.56
C ARG A 96 2.84 14.45 -3.53
N ILE A 97 3.09 14.31 -4.82
CA ILE A 97 2.08 14.59 -5.85
C ILE A 97 0.93 13.59 -5.84
N THR A 98 1.19 12.32 -5.58
CA THR A 98 0.10 11.34 -5.51
C THR A 98 -0.85 11.61 -4.34
N ARG A 99 -0.38 12.21 -3.25
CA ARG A 99 -1.26 12.69 -2.17
C ARG A 99 -2.02 13.93 -2.60
N ALA A 100 -1.30 14.94 -3.10
CA ALA A 100 -1.88 16.23 -3.47
C ALA A 100 -2.96 16.10 -4.55
N HIS A 101 -2.72 15.29 -5.58
CA HIS A 101 -3.59 15.21 -6.76
C HIS A 101 -4.50 13.98 -6.76
N ASN A 102 -4.01 12.82 -6.33
CA ASN A 102 -4.73 11.55 -6.45
C ASN A 102 -5.35 11.09 -5.13
N ASN A 103 -5.10 11.79 -4.03
CA ASN A 103 -5.54 11.38 -2.71
C ASN A 103 -5.25 9.89 -2.44
N SER A 104 -4.03 9.44 -2.80
CA SER A 104 -3.68 8.02 -2.66
C SER A 104 -3.78 7.57 -1.20
N ASN A 105 -4.38 6.41 -0.98
CA ASN A 105 -4.55 5.84 0.35
C ASN A 105 -3.60 4.65 0.60
N ILE A 106 -2.87 4.19 -0.43
CA ILE A 106 -1.81 3.20 -0.31
C ILE A 106 -0.55 3.71 -1.02
N LEU A 107 0.58 3.63 -0.31
CA LEU A 107 1.91 3.83 -0.87
C LEU A 107 2.54 2.48 -1.17
N CYS A 108 3.01 2.27 -2.41
CA CYS A 108 3.75 1.06 -2.80
C CYS A 108 5.22 1.39 -3.04
N LEU A 109 6.11 0.59 -2.45
CA LEU A 109 7.56 0.74 -2.53
C LEU A 109 8.24 -0.57 -2.95
N GLY A 110 9.42 -0.44 -3.56
CA GLY A 110 10.23 -1.57 -4.00
C GLY A 110 11.44 -1.82 -3.10
N GLY A 111 11.42 -2.88 -2.31
CA GLY A 111 12.49 -3.21 -1.36
C GLY A 111 13.86 -3.53 -1.99
N LYS A 112 13.90 -3.79 -3.31
CA LYS A 112 15.14 -4.05 -4.05
C LYS A 112 15.60 -2.87 -4.91
N ILE A 113 14.79 -1.83 -5.01
CA ILE A 113 15.07 -0.69 -5.90
C ILE A 113 15.09 0.65 -5.16
N THR A 114 14.56 0.71 -3.95
CA THR A 114 14.48 1.94 -3.15
C THR A 114 15.34 1.78 -1.90
N GLY A 115 16.37 2.61 -1.77
CA GLY A 115 17.19 2.66 -0.55
C GLY A 115 16.37 3.16 0.65
N VAL A 116 16.79 2.79 1.87
CA VAL A 116 16.05 3.13 3.10
C VAL A 116 15.84 4.64 3.26
N PHE A 117 16.88 5.46 3.01
CA PHE A 117 16.78 6.91 3.12
C PHE A 117 15.77 7.50 2.12
N GLU A 118 15.84 7.09 0.86
CA GLU A 118 14.87 7.51 -0.16
C GLU A 118 13.44 7.07 0.19
N ALA A 119 13.29 5.85 0.71
CA ALA A 119 11.99 5.35 1.14
C ALA A 119 11.39 6.19 2.28
N VAL A 120 12.22 6.62 3.23
CA VAL A 120 11.80 7.50 4.32
C VAL A 120 11.41 8.88 3.80
N ASP A 121 12.16 9.46 2.87
CA ASP A 121 11.85 10.76 2.27
C ASP A 121 10.54 10.70 1.45
N ILE A 122 10.34 9.61 0.70
CA ILE A 122 9.07 9.35 -0.02
C ILE A 122 7.91 9.25 0.97
N LEU A 123 8.10 8.48 2.04
CA LEU A 123 7.09 8.26 3.07
C LEU A 123 6.72 9.55 3.78
N ASP A 124 7.70 10.35 4.18
CA ASP A 124 7.46 11.66 4.84
C ASP A 124 6.70 12.60 3.91
N ALA A 125 7.09 12.70 2.65
CA ALA A 125 6.38 13.51 1.68
C ALA A 125 4.92 13.04 1.52
N TRP A 126 4.71 11.73 1.45
CA TRP A 126 3.38 11.13 1.31
C TRP A 126 2.51 11.32 2.56
N LEU A 127 3.07 11.17 3.76
CA LEU A 127 2.34 11.31 5.01
C LEU A 127 1.95 12.76 5.32
N ASN A 128 2.82 13.72 4.99
CA ASN A 128 2.65 15.12 5.35
C ASN A 128 1.98 15.99 4.28
N THR A 129 1.64 15.43 3.12
CA THR A 129 0.96 16.16 2.06
C THR A 129 -0.56 16.00 2.17
N ALA A 130 -1.27 17.12 2.19
CA ALA A 130 -2.72 17.15 2.14
C ALA A 130 -3.22 16.96 0.70
N TYR A 131 -4.45 16.45 0.56
CA TYR A 131 -5.16 16.44 -0.71
C TYR A 131 -5.61 17.86 -1.07
N GLU A 132 -5.36 18.29 -2.31
CA GLU A 132 -5.68 19.63 -2.77
C GLU A 132 -7.16 19.81 -3.18
N GLY A 133 -7.85 18.72 -3.55
CA GLY A 133 -9.24 18.79 -4.00
C GLY A 133 -9.41 19.56 -5.32
N GLY A 134 -10.53 20.29 -5.45
CA GLY A 134 -10.79 21.17 -6.58
C GLY A 134 -10.82 20.44 -7.92
N ARG A 135 -9.99 20.84 -8.88
CA ARG A 135 -9.93 20.21 -10.21
C ARG A 135 -9.62 18.70 -10.15
N HIS A 136 -8.95 18.24 -9.11
CA HIS A 136 -8.60 16.83 -8.95
C HIS A 136 -9.81 15.97 -8.56
N ASP A 137 -10.84 16.56 -7.95
CA ASP A 137 -12.10 15.87 -7.63
C ASP A 137 -12.82 15.38 -8.88
N ILE A 138 -12.67 16.09 -10.00
CA ILE A 138 -13.25 15.69 -11.32
C ILE A 138 -12.66 14.34 -11.74
N SER A 139 -11.33 14.22 -11.73
CA SER A 139 -10.65 12.97 -12.11
C SER A 139 -10.96 11.83 -11.14
N LEU A 140 -10.97 12.08 -9.83
CA LEU A 140 -11.34 11.07 -8.84
C LEU A 140 -12.82 10.66 -8.96
N GLY A 141 -13.69 11.59 -9.34
CA GLY A 141 -15.09 11.30 -9.65
C GLY A 141 -15.23 10.35 -10.85
N LEU A 142 -14.45 10.56 -11.91
CA LEU A 142 -14.42 9.67 -13.09
C LEU A 142 -13.87 8.27 -12.73
N ILE A 143 -12.87 8.18 -11.88
CA ILE A 143 -12.37 6.88 -11.37
C ILE A 143 -13.49 6.13 -10.66
N ARG A 144 -14.21 6.76 -9.73
CA ARG A 144 -15.35 6.13 -9.04
C ARG A 144 -16.46 5.68 -9.99
N GLN A 145 -16.74 6.46 -11.05
CA GLN A 145 -17.71 6.06 -12.07
C GLN A 145 -17.24 4.82 -12.85
N ALA A 146 -15.96 4.75 -13.18
CA ALA A 146 -15.36 3.59 -13.84
C ALA A 146 -15.42 2.35 -12.94
N GLU A 147 -15.05 2.48 -11.65
CA GLU A 147 -15.13 1.41 -10.67
C GLU A 147 -16.57 0.86 -10.58
N ALA A 148 -17.56 1.73 -10.43
CA ALA A 148 -18.97 1.32 -10.35
C ALA A 148 -19.46 0.63 -11.66
N ALA A 149 -18.99 1.07 -12.81
CA ALA A 149 -19.37 0.46 -14.10
C ALA A 149 -18.69 -0.90 -14.34
N LEU A 150 -17.51 -1.12 -13.78
CA LEU A 150 -16.71 -2.32 -13.98
C LEU A 150 -16.85 -3.34 -12.84
N SER A 151 -17.50 -2.97 -11.74
CA SER A 151 -17.70 -3.84 -10.58
C SER A 151 -18.42 -5.12 -10.97
N LYS A 152 -17.83 -6.27 -10.60
CA LYS A 152 -18.38 -7.60 -10.83
C LYS A 152 -18.93 -8.15 -9.51
N SER A 153 -19.97 -8.96 -9.58
CA SER A 153 -20.59 -9.60 -8.41
C SER A 153 -19.73 -10.67 -7.71
N ALA A 154 -18.63 -11.11 -8.32
CA ALA A 154 -17.72 -12.09 -7.73
C ALA A 154 -16.68 -11.41 -6.85
N VAL A 155 -16.60 -11.85 -5.59
CA VAL A 155 -15.60 -11.38 -4.62
C VAL A 155 -14.47 -12.39 -4.53
N TRP A 156 -13.23 -11.94 -4.73
CA TRP A 156 -12.05 -12.74 -4.44
C TRP A 156 -11.86 -12.86 -2.91
N ASN A 157 -11.71 -14.09 -2.44
CA ASN A 157 -11.48 -14.38 -1.03
C ASN A 157 -10.02 -14.69 -0.75
N PRO A 158 -9.23 -13.77 -0.15
CA PRO A 158 -7.82 -14.00 0.17
C PRO A 158 -7.60 -15.05 1.28
N SER A 159 -8.66 -15.39 2.01
CA SER A 159 -8.62 -16.42 3.06
C SER A 159 -9.12 -17.78 2.58
N ASP A 160 -9.34 -17.96 1.26
CA ASP A 160 -9.78 -19.24 0.69
C ASP A 160 -8.80 -20.35 1.10
N PRO A 161 -9.27 -21.43 1.73
CA PRO A 161 -8.44 -22.57 2.11
C PRO A 161 -7.82 -23.29 0.90
N ASN A 162 -8.36 -23.08 -0.31
CA ASN A 162 -7.83 -23.63 -1.57
C ASN A 162 -6.81 -22.67 -2.24
N ARG A 163 -6.43 -21.59 -1.59
CA ARG A 163 -5.42 -20.67 -2.14
C ARG A 163 -4.13 -21.42 -2.49
N THR A 164 -3.44 -20.96 -3.53
CA THR A 164 -2.11 -21.47 -3.86
C THR A 164 -1.17 -21.30 -2.67
N PRO A 165 -0.59 -22.39 -2.12
CA PRO A 165 0.32 -22.29 -0.98
C PRO A 165 1.53 -21.41 -1.29
N ASP A 166 2.06 -20.81 -0.25
CA ASP A 166 3.39 -20.21 -0.31
C ASP A 166 4.42 -21.32 -0.56
N VAL A 167 5.36 -21.10 -1.47
CA VAL A 167 6.35 -22.11 -1.82
C VAL A 167 7.73 -21.66 -1.36
N ALA A 168 8.49 -22.59 -0.78
CA ALA A 168 9.90 -22.39 -0.56
C ALA A 168 10.61 -22.28 -1.94
N LYS A 169 11.67 -21.49 -1.96
CA LYS A 169 12.54 -21.44 -3.14
C LYS A 169 13.19 -22.80 -3.32
N PRO A 170 13.28 -23.35 -4.55
CA PRO A 170 14.06 -24.56 -4.78
C PRO A 170 15.54 -24.36 -4.51
#